data_218d8706ddbce78ffdd31d2b8e00fd94
#
_entry.id   218d8706ddbce78ffdd31d2b8e00fd94
#
_cell.length_a   1.000
_cell.length_b   1.000
_cell.length_c   1.000
_cell.angle_alpha   90.00
_cell.angle_beta   90.00
_cell.angle_gamma   90.00
#
_symmetry.space_group_name_H-M   'P 1'
#
loop_
_entity.id
_entity.type
_entity.pdbx_description
1 polymer ?
#
loop_
_entity_poly.entity_id
_entity_poly.type
_entity_poly.pdbx_seq_one_letter_code
_entity_poly.pdbx_strand_id
1 'polypeptide(L)'
;MAVPENDRFLRALRRQATDRTPIWIMRQAGRYLPEYRELREQAGSFLNLCRTPEYACEAALQPMRRYPLDAAIVFSDILTIPDAMGLGLGFSEGTGPHFERPVRSAADIKALGIPDRHQELRYVSEAVSLLSREIGDRVPVIGFAGSPWTLATYMIEGRSRSDFGHVAELLRSEPSQLDHLLSILADSVALYLEAQINAGATVVMIFDSWGGIWTAKTMFASRSSRSSASWKNWGRLCHGSCLPVAAAGD
;
A
#
# COMPACT_ATOMS: atom_id res chain seq x y z
N MET A 1 19.29 0.67 11.64
CA MET A 1 18.29 1.59 12.23
C MET A 1 18.32 1.43 13.74
N ALA A 2 18.24 2.54 14.48
CA ALA A 2 18.11 2.49 15.95
C ALA A 2 16.78 1.82 16.34
N VAL A 3 16.74 1.20 17.51
CA VAL A 3 15.49 0.64 18.07
C VAL A 3 14.69 1.81 18.61
N PRO A 4 13.40 1.99 18.22
CA PRO A 4 12.57 3.06 18.76
C PRO A 4 12.43 3.00 20.28
N GLU A 5 12.27 4.15 20.93
CA GLU A 5 11.98 4.24 22.38
C GLU A 5 10.73 3.43 22.74
N ASN A 6 9.67 3.55 21.92
CA ASN A 6 8.51 2.69 21.99
C ASN A 6 8.59 1.59 20.91
N ASP A 7 9.20 0.47 21.25
CA ASP A 7 9.37 -0.70 20.38
C ASP A 7 8.25 -1.75 20.51
N ARG A 8 7.18 -1.44 21.27
CA ARG A 8 6.08 -2.38 21.60
C ARG A 8 5.49 -3.03 20.34
N PHE A 9 5.24 -2.24 19.30
CA PHE A 9 4.72 -2.76 18.04
C PHE A 9 5.70 -3.74 17.38
N LEU A 10 7.00 -3.42 17.34
CA LEU A 10 8.04 -4.31 16.80
C LEU A 10 8.19 -5.59 17.61
N ARG A 11 8.12 -5.50 18.94
CA ARG A 11 8.17 -6.67 19.83
C ARG A 11 6.99 -7.60 19.59
N ALA A 12 5.78 -7.06 19.47
CA ALA A 12 4.59 -7.85 19.16
C ALA A 12 4.72 -8.58 17.80
N LEU A 13 5.22 -7.90 16.76
CA LEU A 13 5.47 -8.52 15.46
C LEU A 13 6.52 -9.64 15.53
N ARG A 14 7.49 -9.53 16.43
CA ARG A 14 8.50 -10.56 16.71
C ARG A 14 8.04 -11.63 17.69
N ARG A 15 6.76 -11.61 18.11
CA ARG A 15 6.18 -12.52 19.12
C ARG A 15 6.90 -12.45 20.46
N GLN A 16 7.44 -11.31 20.82
CA GLN A 16 8.07 -11.04 22.12
C GLN A 16 7.03 -10.46 23.08
N ALA A 17 7.27 -10.65 24.39
CA ALA A 17 6.38 -10.12 25.41
C ALA A 17 6.29 -8.58 25.34
N THR A 18 5.09 -8.06 25.49
CA THR A 18 4.78 -6.63 25.57
C THR A 18 4.03 -6.35 26.87
N ASP A 19 4.12 -5.13 27.39
CA ASP A 19 3.40 -4.68 28.57
C ASP A 19 1.89 -4.53 28.33
N ARG A 20 1.51 -4.24 27.08
CA ARG A 20 0.13 -4.16 26.60
C ARG A 20 0.07 -4.42 25.09
N THR A 21 -1.12 -4.64 24.56
CA THR A 21 -1.34 -4.73 23.10
C THR A 21 -0.96 -3.39 22.44
N PRO A 22 -0.08 -3.39 21.44
CA PRO A 22 0.24 -2.17 20.68
C PRO A 22 -0.97 -1.72 19.85
N ILE A 23 -1.14 -0.41 19.75
CA ILE A 23 -2.27 0.20 19.03
C ILE A 23 -1.76 1.12 17.93
N TRP A 24 -2.20 0.89 16.73
CA TRP A 24 -2.21 1.81 15.61
C TRP A 24 -3.53 1.64 14.84
N ILE A 25 -3.93 2.61 14.04
CA ILE A 25 -5.21 2.58 13.34
C ILE A 25 -4.96 2.82 11.84
N MET A 26 -5.46 1.94 10.97
CA MET A 26 -5.22 2.00 9.52
C MET A 26 -5.52 3.38 8.90
N ARG A 27 -6.56 4.07 9.36
CA ARG A 27 -6.91 5.43 8.94
C ARG A 27 -6.77 6.41 10.10
N GLN A 28 -5.64 6.35 10.81
CA GLN A 28 -5.37 7.27 11.93
C GLN A 28 -5.29 8.73 11.49
N ALA A 29 -4.85 9.04 10.28
CA ALA A 29 -5.07 10.33 9.64
C ALA A 29 -6.40 10.30 8.87
N GLY A 30 -7.28 11.26 9.10
CA GLY A 30 -8.59 11.24 8.45
C GLY A 30 -9.50 12.41 8.79
N ARG A 31 -10.64 12.48 8.12
CA ARG A 31 -11.61 13.59 8.20
C ARG A 31 -12.25 13.82 9.58
N TYR A 32 -12.07 12.90 10.52
CA TYR A 32 -12.51 13.11 11.91
C TYR A 32 -11.62 14.12 12.66
N LEU A 33 -10.38 14.34 12.20
CA LEU A 33 -9.47 15.36 12.73
C LEU A 33 -9.76 16.71 12.07
N PRO A 34 -10.01 17.78 12.85
CA PRO A 34 -10.18 19.14 12.31
C PRO A 34 -8.96 19.58 11.49
N GLU A 35 -7.75 19.41 12.02
CA GLU A 35 -6.49 19.75 11.37
C GLU A 35 -6.27 19.00 10.03
N TYR A 36 -6.77 17.77 9.92
CA TYR A 36 -6.73 17.04 8.66
C TYR A 36 -7.66 17.68 7.62
N ARG A 37 -8.85 18.15 8.02
CA ARG A 37 -9.77 18.82 7.10
C ARG A 37 -9.17 20.13 6.56
N GLU A 38 -8.53 20.90 7.42
CA GLU A 38 -7.82 22.13 7.04
C GLU A 38 -6.68 21.85 6.07
N LEU A 39 -5.83 20.85 6.39
CA LEU A 39 -4.75 20.41 5.52
C LEU A 39 -5.27 19.91 4.16
N ARG A 40 -6.38 19.18 4.17
CA ARG A 40 -7.05 18.66 2.97
C ARG A 40 -7.59 19.78 2.08
N GLU A 41 -8.11 20.85 2.68
CA GLU A 41 -8.57 22.05 1.99
C GLU A 41 -7.38 22.80 1.37
N GLN A 42 -6.31 23.02 2.11
CA GLN A 42 -5.08 23.64 1.61
C GLN A 42 -4.47 22.85 0.44
N ALA A 43 -4.48 21.53 0.51
CA ALA A 43 -4.00 20.68 -0.57
C ALA A 43 -4.89 20.73 -1.83
N GLY A 44 -6.14 21.17 -1.74
CA GLY A 44 -7.11 21.26 -2.82
C GLY A 44 -7.66 19.92 -3.29
N SER A 45 -6.81 18.89 -3.48
CA SER A 45 -7.25 17.55 -3.89
C SER A 45 -6.64 16.45 -3.02
N PHE A 46 -7.28 15.28 -2.98
CA PHE A 46 -6.74 14.11 -2.26
C PHE A 46 -5.43 13.64 -2.89
N LEU A 47 -5.36 13.62 -4.20
CA LEU A 47 -4.14 13.26 -4.92
C LEU A 47 -3.00 14.24 -4.63
N ASN A 48 -3.28 15.53 -4.59
CA ASN A 48 -2.25 16.52 -4.25
C ASN A 48 -1.77 16.36 -2.81
N LEU A 49 -2.69 16.04 -1.87
CA LEU A 49 -2.32 15.73 -0.48
C LEU A 49 -1.38 14.52 -0.41
N CYS A 50 -1.64 13.46 -1.20
CA CYS A 50 -0.77 12.28 -1.25
C CYS A 50 0.55 12.53 -1.99
N ARG A 51 0.53 13.34 -3.06
CA ARG A 51 1.69 13.55 -3.94
C ARG A 51 2.64 14.65 -3.46
N THR A 52 2.26 15.42 -2.45
CA THR A 52 3.12 16.43 -1.84
C THR A 52 3.71 15.87 -0.55
N PRO A 53 5.01 15.55 -0.49
CA PRO A 53 5.64 14.87 0.63
C PRO A 53 5.41 15.58 1.98
N GLU A 54 5.43 16.91 2.00
CA GLU A 54 5.22 17.73 3.18
C GLU A 54 3.78 17.58 3.72
N TYR A 55 2.79 17.59 2.84
CA TYR A 55 1.40 17.39 3.22
C TYR A 55 1.15 15.96 3.70
N ALA A 56 1.71 14.97 3.03
CA ALA A 56 1.60 13.57 3.44
C ALA A 56 2.26 13.33 4.80
N CYS A 57 3.43 13.91 5.04
CA CYS A 57 4.12 13.87 6.33
C CYS A 57 3.27 14.54 7.42
N GLU A 58 2.78 15.76 7.20
CA GLU A 58 1.94 16.47 8.17
C GLU A 58 0.68 15.68 8.50
N ALA A 59 -0.03 15.15 7.50
CA ALA A 59 -1.20 14.29 7.71
C ALA A 59 -0.88 13.08 8.61
N ALA A 60 0.26 12.42 8.40
CA ALA A 60 0.69 11.28 9.20
C ALA A 60 1.05 11.67 10.65
N LEU A 61 1.57 12.88 10.87
CA LEU A 61 1.97 13.38 12.20
C LEU A 61 0.79 13.84 13.07
N GLN A 62 -0.30 14.32 12.46
CA GLN A 62 -1.47 14.86 13.21
C GLN A 62 -2.02 13.88 14.25
N PRO A 63 -2.35 12.63 13.92
CA PRO A 63 -2.82 11.67 14.92
C PRO A 63 -1.76 11.33 15.98
N MET A 64 -0.47 11.35 15.62
CA MET A 64 0.63 11.08 16.55
C MET A 64 0.79 12.16 17.62
N ARG A 65 0.36 13.38 17.32
CA ARG A 65 0.34 14.48 18.30
C ARG A 65 -0.86 14.39 19.25
N ARG A 66 -1.97 13.78 18.81
CA ARG A 66 -3.22 13.65 19.59
C ARG A 66 -3.28 12.41 20.44
N TYR A 67 -2.75 11.31 19.96
CA TYR A 67 -2.96 9.99 20.53
C TYR A 67 -1.64 9.27 20.80
N PRO A 68 -1.53 8.53 21.90
CA PRO A 68 -0.35 7.75 22.24
C PRO A 68 -0.31 6.44 21.42
N LEU A 69 -0.24 6.57 20.10
CA LEU A 69 -0.17 5.44 19.17
C LEU A 69 1.23 4.79 19.19
N ASP A 70 1.26 3.48 18.95
CA ASP A 70 2.48 2.68 19.02
C ASP A 70 3.19 2.53 17.65
N ALA A 71 2.65 3.13 16.59
CA ALA A 71 3.27 3.22 15.27
C ALA A 71 2.69 4.39 14.46
N ALA A 72 3.51 4.99 13.61
CA ALA A 72 3.09 5.95 12.59
C ALA A 72 3.02 5.26 11.24
N ILE A 73 1.93 5.45 10.50
CA ILE A 73 1.82 4.96 9.12
C ILE A 73 1.95 6.13 8.14
N VAL A 74 2.74 5.95 7.06
CA VAL A 74 2.85 6.97 6.02
C VAL A 74 1.46 7.27 5.42
N PHE A 75 1.19 8.53 5.10
CA PHE A 75 -0.04 8.91 4.42
C PHE A 75 0.16 8.78 2.91
N SER A 76 -0.58 7.86 2.29
CA SER A 76 -0.56 7.58 0.85
C SER A 76 -1.84 6.85 0.45
N ASP A 77 -1.93 6.40 -0.81
CA ASP A 77 -2.99 5.54 -1.32
C ASP A 77 -2.42 4.21 -1.84
N ILE A 78 -3.18 3.12 -1.74
CA ILE A 78 -2.77 1.81 -2.27
C ILE A 78 -2.69 1.78 -3.79
N LEU A 79 -3.39 2.70 -4.48
CA LEU A 79 -3.47 2.76 -5.95
C LEU A 79 -2.37 3.62 -6.60
N THR A 80 -1.34 4.02 -5.84
CA THR A 80 -0.19 4.78 -6.35
C THR A 80 0.57 4.03 -7.44
N ILE A 81 0.73 2.71 -7.32
CA ILE A 81 1.41 1.88 -8.33
C ILE A 81 0.63 1.86 -9.64
N PRO A 82 -0.67 1.50 -9.67
CA PRO A 82 -1.47 1.59 -10.91
C PRO A 82 -1.50 2.99 -11.53
N ASP A 83 -1.54 4.04 -10.71
CA ASP A 83 -1.48 5.41 -11.19
C ASP A 83 -0.15 5.71 -11.89
N ALA A 84 0.96 5.32 -11.28
CA ALA A 84 2.30 5.43 -11.85
C ALA A 84 2.49 4.58 -13.14
N MET A 85 1.73 3.49 -13.29
CA MET A 85 1.65 2.71 -14.53
C MET A 85 0.85 3.43 -15.64
N GLY A 86 0.30 4.60 -15.37
CA GLY A 86 -0.37 5.43 -16.35
C GLY A 86 -1.88 5.19 -16.48
N LEU A 87 -2.54 4.53 -15.52
CA LEU A 87 -3.98 4.28 -15.58
C LEU A 87 -4.84 5.54 -15.34
N GLY A 88 -4.26 6.61 -14.78
CA GLY A 88 -4.96 7.87 -14.51
C GLY A 88 -5.95 7.72 -13.35
N LEU A 89 -5.41 7.76 -12.13
CA LEU A 89 -6.20 7.68 -10.91
C LEU A 89 -6.99 8.97 -10.66
N GLY A 90 -8.31 8.85 -10.54
CA GLY A 90 -9.21 9.92 -10.16
C GLY A 90 -10.03 9.58 -8.92
N PHE A 91 -10.58 10.60 -8.27
CA PHE A 91 -11.50 10.47 -7.14
C PHE A 91 -12.75 11.28 -7.41
N SER A 92 -13.91 10.65 -7.40
CA SER A 92 -15.21 11.32 -7.51
C SER A 92 -15.96 11.23 -6.18
N GLU A 93 -16.64 12.31 -5.82
CA GLU A 93 -17.48 12.32 -4.61
C GLU A 93 -18.54 11.23 -4.68
N GLY A 94 -18.67 10.45 -3.61
CA GLY A 94 -19.66 9.38 -3.46
C GLY A 94 -19.33 8.06 -4.16
N THR A 95 -18.41 8.03 -5.15
CA THR A 95 -18.06 6.79 -5.87
C THR A 95 -16.66 6.27 -5.56
N GLY A 96 -15.82 7.08 -4.92
CA GLY A 96 -14.46 6.69 -4.54
C GLY A 96 -13.46 6.72 -5.71
N PRO A 97 -12.38 5.92 -5.62
CA PRO A 97 -11.34 5.88 -6.63
C PRO A 97 -11.83 5.25 -7.94
N HIS A 98 -11.36 5.79 -9.07
CA HIS A 98 -11.56 5.23 -10.39
C HIS A 98 -10.32 5.45 -11.27
N PHE A 99 -10.18 4.62 -12.31
CA PHE A 99 -9.16 4.77 -13.32
C PHE A 99 -9.77 5.23 -14.65
N GLU A 100 -9.12 6.21 -15.30
CA GLU A 100 -9.52 6.69 -16.63
C GLU A 100 -9.28 5.61 -17.70
N ARG A 101 -8.21 4.83 -17.55
CA ARG A 101 -7.76 3.78 -18.47
C ARG A 101 -7.68 2.42 -17.75
N PRO A 102 -8.82 1.81 -17.40
CA PRO A 102 -8.80 0.48 -16.77
C PRO A 102 -8.30 -0.59 -17.75
N VAL A 103 -7.71 -1.64 -17.21
CA VAL A 103 -7.23 -2.80 -17.99
C VAL A 103 -8.42 -3.61 -18.47
N ARG A 104 -8.54 -3.80 -19.80
CA ARG A 104 -9.66 -4.51 -20.43
C ARG A 104 -9.24 -5.62 -21.37
N SER A 105 -7.97 -5.65 -21.78
CA SER A 105 -7.46 -6.58 -22.78
C SER A 105 -6.05 -7.05 -22.48
N ALA A 106 -5.63 -8.13 -23.15
CA ALA A 106 -4.24 -8.58 -23.14
C ALA A 106 -3.26 -7.52 -23.67
N ALA A 107 -3.71 -6.65 -24.59
CA ALA A 107 -2.89 -5.56 -25.11
C ALA A 107 -2.63 -4.51 -24.02
N ASP A 108 -3.64 -4.19 -23.20
CA ASP A 108 -3.46 -3.26 -22.08
C ASP A 108 -2.46 -3.81 -21.07
N ILE A 109 -2.55 -5.11 -20.73
CA ILE A 109 -1.60 -5.76 -19.81
C ILE A 109 -0.18 -5.72 -20.37
N LYS A 110 -0.03 -5.97 -21.67
CA LYS A 110 1.28 -5.95 -22.34
C LYS A 110 1.93 -4.56 -22.38
N ALA A 111 1.10 -3.50 -22.36
CA ALA A 111 1.56 -2.12 -22.36
C ALA A 111 2.04 -1.65 -20.97
N LEU A 112 1.71 -2.39 -19.89
CA LEU A 112 2.13 -2.04 -18.55
C LEU A 112 3.63 -2.27 -18.36
N GLY A 113 4.30 -1.28 -17.79
CA GLY A 113 5.68 -1.37 -17.30
C GLY A 113 5.74 -1.33 -15.78
N ILE A 114 6.87 -1.72 -15.22
CA ILE A 114 7.17 -1.50 -13.80
C ILE A 114 7.51 0.00 -13.63
N PRO A 115 6.79 0.75 -12.79
CA PRO A 115 7.05 2.18 -12.60
C PRO A 115 8.43 2.42 -11.97
N ASP A 116 9.08 3.51 -12.36
CA ASP A 116 10.34 3.91 -11.75
C ASP A 116 10.08 4.47 -10.35
N ARG A 117 10.58 3.75 -9.34
CA ARG A 117 10.47 4.14 -7.93
C ARG A 117 11.17 5.47 -7.60
N HIS A 118 12.11 5.93 -8.45
CA HIS A 118 12.86 7.17 -8.27
C HIS A 118 12.28 8.34 -9.07
N GLN A 119 11.28 8.12 -9.90
CA GLN A 119 10.58 9.13 -10.68
C GLN A 119 9.10 9.17 -10.29
N GLU A 120 8.29 8.29 -10.84
CA GLU A 120 6.82 8.32 -10.66
C GLU A 120 6.39 8.10 -9.20
N LEU A 121 7.14 7.31 -8.42
CA LEU A 121 6.81 6.96 -7.03
C LEU A 121 7.70 7.67 -5.98
N ARG A 122 8.57 8.57 -6.43
CA ARG A 122 9.55 9.26 -5.58
C ARG A 122 8.91 10.01 -4.41
N TYR A 123 7.78 10.65 -4.63
CA TYR A 123 7.08 11.45 -3.63
C TYR A 123 6.70 10.63 -2.38
N VAL A 124 6.43 9.32 -2.53
CA VAL A 124 6.12 8.45 -1.39
C VAL A 124 7.38 8.19 -0.56
N SER A 125 8.51 7.89 -1.20
CA SER A 125 9.78 7.72 -0.50
C SER A 125 10.23 8.99 0.21
N GLU A 126 10.00 10.16 -0.39
CA GLU A 126 10.26 11.45 0.24
C GLU A 126 9.35 11.68 1.45
N ALA A 127 8.05 11.36 1.35
CA ALA A 127 7.13 11.44 2.49
C ALA A 127 7.54 10.51 3.63
N VAL A 128 7.96 9.26 3.33
CA VAL A 128 8.49 8.33 4.34
C VAL A 128 9.75 8.89 5.00
N SER A 129 10.67 9.46 4.20
CA SER A 129 11.90 10.04 4.74
C SER A 129 11.64 11.23 5.64
N LEU A 130 10.71 12.12 5.26
CA LEU A 130 10.27 13.24 6.10
C LEU A 130 9.65 12.73 7.39
N LEU A 131 8.69 11.79 7.30
CA LEU A 131 8.01 11.22 8.45
C LEU A 131 9.00 10.53 9.41
N SER A 132 9.94 9.75 8.87
CA SER A 132 10.96 9.07 9.67
C SER A 132 11.84 10.05 10.45
N ARG A 133 12.21 11.17 9.85
CA ARG A 133 12.98 12.24 10.54
C ARG A 133 12.18 12.93 11.63
N GLU A 134 10.92 13.28 11.33
CA GLU A 134 10.04 13.99 12.29
C GLU A 134 9.61 13.10 13.46
N ILE A 135 9.39 11.80 13.21
CA ILE A 135 9.11 10.81 14.25
C ILE A 135 10.37 10.53 15.08
N GLY A 136 11.56 10.51 14.44
CA GLY A 136 12.80 10.15 15.12
C GLY A 136 12.70 8.75 15.73
N ASP A 137 13.17 8.62 16.97
CA ASP A 137 13.19 7.35 17.71
C ASP A 137 11.93 7.09 18.53
N ARG A 138 10.86 7.88 18.39
CA ARG A 138 9.66 7.76 19.25
C ARG A 138 8.90 6.46 19.02
N VAL A 139 8.54 6.16 17.79
CA VAL A 139 7.78 4.96 17.38
C VAL A 139 8.22 4.47 16.00
N PRO A 140 7.96 3.19 15.65
CA PRO A 140 8.24 2.69 14.30
C PRO A 140 7.37 3.35 13.23
N VAL A 141 7.93 3.50 12.03
CA VAL A 141 7.22 3.99 10.83
C VAL A 141 6.81 2.82 9.97
N ILE A 142 5.52 2.75 9.61
CA ILE A 142 4.92 1.76 8.73
C ILE A 142 4.85 2.33 7.32
N GLY A 143 5.54 1.66 6.37
CA GLY A 143 5.30 1.80 4.94
C GLY A 143 4.27 0.78 4.47
N PHE A 144 3.62 1.00 3.32
CA PHE A 144 2.63 0.04 2.84
C PHE A 144 2.47 0.03 1.32
N ALA A 145 1.82 -1.03 0.83
CA ALA A 145 1.31 -1.15 -0.53
C ALA A 145 -0.01 -1.92 -0.55
N GLY A 146 -0.76 -1.82 -1.64
CA GLY A 146 -1.82 -2.78 -1.94
C GLY A 146 -1.23 -4.14 -2.36
N SER A 147 -1.93 -5.24 -2.08
CA SER A 147 -1.54 -6.55 -2.60
C SER A 147 -1.65 -6.58 -4.12
N PRO A 148 -0.84 -7.37 -4.83
CA PRO A 148 -0.96 -7.53 -6.27
C PRO A 148 -2.39 -7.89 -6.71
N TRP A 149 -3.07 -8.73 -5.94
CA TRP A 149 -4.46 -9.10 -6.19
C TRP A 149 -5.42 -7.92 -6.07
N THR A 150 -5.33 -7.17 -4.97
CA THR A 150 -6.15 -5.97 -4.76
C THR A 150 -5.91 -4.93 -5.86
N LEU A 151 -4.65 -4.69 -6.23
CA LEU A 151 -4.31 -3.76 -7.29
C LEU A 151 -4.85 -4.21 -8.65
N ALA A 152 -4.65 -5.49 -9.03
CA ALA A 152 -5.19 -6.06 -10.27
C ALA A 152 -6.71 -5.90 -10.33
N THR A 153 -7.41 -6.18 -9.24
CA THR A 153 -8.86 -6.05 -9.15
C THR A 153 -9.30 -4.61 -9.43
N TYR A 154 -8.69 -3.61 -8.80
CA TYR A 154 -8.99 -2.21 -9.08
C TYR A 154 -8.65 -1.81 -10.53
N MET A 155 -7.52 -2.25 -11.05
CA MET A 155 -7.09 -1.97 -12.43
C MET A 155 -8.06 -2.54 -13.45
N ILE A 156 -8.53 -3.77 -13.24
CA ILE A 156 -9.46 -4.46 -14.14
C ILE A 156 -10.88 -3.91 -13.99
N GLU A 157 -11.40 -3.73 -12.76
CA GLU A 157 -12.74 -3.18 -12.57
C GLU A 157 -12.82 -1.68 -12.90
N GLY A 158 -11.70 -0.96 -12.81
CA GLY A 158 -11.60 0.48 -13.09
C GLY A 158 -12.17 1.36 -11.98
N ARG A 159 -12.82 0.77 -10.98
CA ARG A 159 -13.40 1.43 -9.81
C ARG A 159 -13.71 0.42 -8.71
N SER A 160 -13.98 0.90 -7.50
CA SER A 160 -14.49 0.04 -6.44
C SER A 160 -15.90 -0.46 -6.80
N ARG A 161 -16.06 -1.78 -6.93
CA ARG A 161 -17.32 -2.44 -7.31
C ARG A 161 -17.53 -3.68 -6.46
N SER A 162 -18.80 -4.03 -6.30
CA SER A 162 -19.19 -5.22 -5.55
C SER A 162 -19.39 -6.48 -6.43
N ASP A 163 -19.55 -6.31 -7.73
CA ASP A 163 -19.87 -7.42 -8.66
C ASP A 163 -18.63 -8.13 -9.26
N PHE A 164 -17.47 -7.46 -9.33
CA PHE A 164 -16.19 -8.00 -9.82
C PHE A 164 -16.28 -8.82 -11.14
N GLY A 165 -17.20 -8.41 -12.02
CA GLY A 165 -17.53 -9.17 -13.22
C GLY A 165 -16.39 -9.27 -14.23
N HIS A 166 -15.60 -8.19 -14.40
CA HIS A 166 -14.48 -8.19 -15.34
C HIS A 166 -13.33 -9.07 -14.87
N VAL A 167 -13.02 -9.05 -13.57
CA VAL A 167 -11.99 -9.93 -12.98
C VAL A 167 -12.40 -11.39 -13.09
N ALA A 168 -13.68 -11.72 -12.80
CA ALA A 168 -14.19 -13.07 -12.93
C ALA A 168 -14.12 -13.57 -14.36
N GLU A 169 -14.45 -12.73 -15.33
CA GLU A 169 -14.36 -13.08 -16.75
C GLU A 169 -12.92 -13.30 -17.18
N LEU A 170 -11.99 -12.40 -16.84
CA LEU A 170 -10.57 -12.56 -17.18
C LEU A 170 -9.98 -13.84 -16.56
N LEU A 171 -10.33 -14.14 -15.31
CA LEU A 171 -9.89 -15.36 -14.62
C LEU A 171 -10.40 -16.63 -15.34
N ARG A 172 -11.60 -16.58 -15.90
CA ARG A 172 -12.24 -17.72 -16.58
C ARG A 172 -11.73 -17.90 -18.01
N SER A 173 -11.60 -16.80 -18.78
CA SER A 173 -11.30 -16.83 -20.20
C SER A 173 -9.80 -16.80 -20.51
N GLU A 174 -9.03 -16.01 -19.76
CA GLU A 174 -7.62 -15.74 -20.01
C GLU A 174 -6.77 -15.77 -18.73
N PRO A 175 -6.72 -16.89 -17.98
CA PRO A 175 -6.02 -16.95 -16.69
C PRO A 175 -4.53 -16.63 -16.80
N SER A 176 -3.89 -16.94 -17.92
CA SER A 176 -2.47 -16.61 -18.17
C SER A 176 -2.21 -15.11 -18.25
N GLN A 177 -3.16 -14.31 -18.72
CA GLN A 177 -3.04 -12.86 -18.75
C GLN A 177 -3.17 -12.27 -17.36
N LEU A 178 -4.08 -12.78 -16.54
CA LEU A 178 -4.19 -12.41 -15.14
C LEU A 178 -2.91 -12.76 -14.38
N ASP A 179 -2.34 -13.93 -14.58
CA ASP A 179 -1.06 -14.36 -14.00
C ASP A 179 0.08 -13.41 -14.40
N HIS A 180 0.10 -12.97 -15.66
CA HIS A 180 1.10 -12.01 -16.13
C HIS A 180 0.95 -10.64 -15.44
N LEU A 181 -0.29 -10.11 -15.34
CA LEU A 181 -0.58 -8.88 -14.61
C LEU A 181 -0.15 -8.98 -13.14
N LEU A 182 -0.50 -10.07 -12.46
CA LEU A 182 -0.13 -10.31 -11.06
C LEU A 182 1.40 -10.38 -10.87
N SER A 183 2.14 -10.93 -11.87
CA SER A 183 3.60 -10.95 -11.81
C SER A 183 4.21 -9.55 -11.91
N ILE A 184 3.75 -8.72 -12.85
CA ILE A 184 4.20 -7.33 -13.00
C ILE A 184 3.92 -6.55 -11.70
N LEU A 185 2.73 -6.73 -11.13
CA LEU A 185 2.33 -6.05 -9.90
C LEU A 185 3.13 -6.53 -8.69
N ALA A 186 3.45 -7.83 -8.60
CA ALA A 186 4.28 -8.36 -7.52
C ALA A 186 5.69 -7.76 -7.53
N ASP A 187 6.30 -7.66 -8.71
CA ASP A 187 7.62 -7.03 -8.87
C ASP A 187 7.56 -5.53 -8.55
N SER A 188 6.52 -4.84 -9.02
CA SER A 188 6.32 -3.40 -8.73
C SER A 188 6.12 -3.13 -7.23
N VAL A 189 5.30 -3.93 -6.55
CA VAL A 189 5.06 -3.85 -5.11
C VAL A 189 6.36 -4.11 -4.33
N ALA A 190 7.14 -5.11 -4.73
CA ALA A 190 8.42 -5.42 -4.08
C ALA A 190 9.40 -4.24 -4.16
N LEU A 191 9.59 -3.66 -5.34
CA LEU A 191 10.46 -2.50 -5.56
C LEU A 191 9.96 -1.25 -4.84
N TYR A 192 8.65 -1.04 -4.81
CA TYR A 192 8.03 0.08 -4.12
C TYR A 192 8.19 0.00 -2.61
N LEU A 193 8.03 -1.18 -2.01
CA LEU A 193 8.24 -1.38 -0.57
C LEU A 193 9.73 -1.32 -0.20
N GLU A 194 10.62 -1.83 -1.05
CA GLU A 194 12.06 -1.66 -0.88
C GLU A 194 12.44 -0.17 -0.83
N ALA A 195 11.89 0.65 -1.70
CA ALA A 195 12.13 2.10 -1.69
C ALA A 195 11.67 2.76 -0.38
N GLN A 196 10.51 2.35 0.16
CA GLN A 196 10.03 2.84 1.45
C GLN A 196 10.91 2.40 2.62
N ILE A 197 11.42 1.16 2.60
CA ILE A 197 12.40 0.67 3.60
C ILE A 197 13.67 1.52 3.56
N ASN A 198 14.22 1.74 2.37
CA ASN A 198 15.42 2.55 2.18
C ASN A 198 15.21 4.02 2.58
N ALA A 199 13.97 4.51 2.53
CA ALA A 199 13.58 5.84 2.97
C ALA A 199 13.35 5.96 4.48
N GLY A 200 13.37 4.85 5.25
CA GLY A 200 13.27 4.85 6.71
C GLY A 200 12.05 4.14 7.31
N ALA A 201 11.22 3.48 6.49
CA ALA A 201 10.17 2.63 7.03
C ALA A 201 10.77 1.44 7.80
N THR A 202 10.37 1.26 9.06
CA THR A 202 10.82 0.16 9.93
C THR A 202 9.98 -1.11 9.78
N VAL A 203 8.77 -0.95 9.29
CA VAL A 203 7.81 -2.03 9.03
C VAL A 203 7.16 -1.77 7.69
N VAL A 204 6.86 -2.80 6.93
CA VAL A 204 6.06 -2.71 5.72
C VAL A 204 4.83 -3.60 5.81
N MET A 205 3.72 -3.11 5.27
CA MET A 205 2.43 -3.78 5.31
C MET A 205 1.84 -3.91 3.91
N ILE A 206 1.20 -5.04 3.62
CA ILE A 206 0.45 -5.27 2.40
C ILE A 206 -1.03 -5.34 2.74
N PHE A 207 -1.82 -4.43 2.16
CA PHE A 207 -3.27 -4.44 2.27
C PHE A 207 -3.90 -5.28 1.17
N ASP A 208 -4.65 -6.31 1.58
CA ASP A 208 -5.37 -7.20 0.67
C ASP A 208 -6.88 -7.09 0.88
N SER A 209 -7.44 -5.94 0.50
CA SER A 209 -8.85 -5.61 0.70
C SER A 209 -9.81 -6.58 -0.02
N TRP A 210 -9.36 -7.22 -1.07
CA TRP A 210 -10.18 -8.11 -1.91
C TRP A 210 -9.77 -9.58 -1.81
N GLY A 211 -8.89 -9.94 -0.86
CA GLY A 211 -8.40 -11.30 -0.68
C GLY A 211 -9.46 -12.34 -0.32
N GLY A 212 -10.58 -11.90 0.27
CA GLY A 212 -11.68 -12.78 0.71
C GLY A 212 -12.80 -13.02 -0.32
N ILE A 213 -12.77 -12.36 -1.49
CA ILE A 213 -13.88 -12.41 -2.46
C ILE A 213 -14.01 -13.78 -3.13
N TRP A 214 -12.93 -14.54 -3.24
CA TRP A 214 -12.86 -15.80 -3.98
C TRP A 214 -12.74 -17.01 -3.05
N THR A 215 -13.32 -18.14 -3.47
CA THR A 215 -13.15 -19.40 -2.75
C THR A 215 -11.66 -19.79 -2.65
N ALA A 216 -11.29 -20.50 -1.58
CA ALA A 216 -9.93 -20.99 -1.37
C ALA A 216 -9.34 -21.67 -2.62
N LYS A 217 -10.16 -22.39 -3.39
CA LYS A 217 -9.74 -23.11 -4.61
C LYS A 217 -9.28 -22.16 -5.72
N THR A 218 -9.94 -21.02 -5.90
CA THR A 218 -9.60 -20.00 -6.90
C THR A 218 -8.38 -19.17 -6.47
N MET A 219 -8.28 -18.86 -5.17
CA MET A 219 -7.11 -18.21 -4.60
C MET A 219 -5.85 -19.08 -4.67
N PHE A 220 -5.97 -20.39 -4.47
CA PHE A 220 -4.82 -21.31 -4.60
C PHE A 220 -4.34 -21.42 -6.05
N ALA A 221 -5.21 -21.44 -7.03
CA ALA A 221 -4.83 -21.48 -8.42
C ALA A 221 -4.05 -20.24 -8.86
N SER A 222 -4.44 -19.04 -8.41
CA SER A 222 -3.76 -17.78 -8.70
C SER A 222 -2.54 -17.51 -7.82
N ARG A 223 -2.52 -18.02 -6.57
CA ARG A 223 -1.41 -17.84 -5.62
C ARG A 223 -0.30 -18.88 -5.77
N SER A 224 -0.64 -20.12 -6.14
CA SER A 224 0.32 -21.26 -6.07
C SER A 224 1.29 -21.30 -7.23
N SER A 225 0.96 -20.73 -8.38
CA SER A 225 1.82 -20.90 -9.55
C SER A 225 3.05 -19.98 -9.59
N ARG A 226 3.05 -18.81 -8.95
CA ARG A 226 4.18 -17.85 -9.09
C ARG A 226 4.52 -16.98 -7.90
N SER A 227 3.71 -16.87 -6.86
CA SER A 227 4.06 -16.10 -5.67
C SER A 227 5.34 -16.59 -4.96
N SER A 228 5.77 -17.83 -5.27
CA SER A 228 6.96 -18.42 -4.65
C SER A 228 8.28 -17.75 -5.07
N ALA A 229 8.40 -17.18 -6.26
CA ALA A 229 9.63 -16.52 -6.71
C ALA A 229 9.70 -15.07 -6.19
N SER A 230 8.61 -14.30 -6.31
CA SER A 230 8.52 -12.95 -5.75
C SER A 230 8.55 -12.99 -4.22
N TRP A 231 7.86 -13.93 -3.57
CA TRP A 231 7.94 -14.13 -2.12
C TRP A 231 9.32 -14.62 -1.65
N LYS A 232 10.06 -15.38 -2.47
CA LYS A 232 11.47 -15.74 -2.17
C LYS A 232 12.39 -14.53 -2.28
N ASN A 233 12.13 -13.60 -3.19
CA ASN A 233 12.83 -12.33 -3.25
C ASN A 233 12.46 -11.44 -2.04
N TRP A 234 11.21 -11.45 -1.60
CA TRP A 234 10.74 -10.83 -0.36
C TRP A 234 11.45 -11.35 0.88
N GLY A 235 11.61 -12.66 1.03
CA GLY A 235 12.37 -13.26 2.13
C GLY A 235 13.82 -12.79 2.18
N ARG A 236 14.41 -12.41 1.06
CA ARG A 236 15.76 -11.83 0.99
C ARG A 236 15.79 -10.34 1.36
N LEU A 237 14.77 -9.56 1.01
CA LEU A 237 14.64 -8.15 1.38
C LEU A 237 14.36 -7.95 2.87
N CYS A 238 13.68 -8.91 3.51
CA CYS A 238 13.35 -8.85 4.94
C CYS A 238 14.46 -9.36 5.87
N HIS A 239 15.61 -9.79 5.37
CA HIS A 239 16.73 -10.22 6.21
C HIS A 239 17.35 -9.04 6.96
N GLY A 240 16.84 -8.81 8.16
CA GLY A 240 17.52 -8.07 9.22
C GLY A 240 16.92 -6.73 9.64
N SER A 241 16.08 -6.07 8.86
CA SER A 241 15.68 -4.68 9.16
C SER A 241 14.19 -4.37 9.14
N CYS A 242 13.35 -5.18 8.48
CA CYS A 242 11.91 -4.94 8.40
C CYS A 242 11.08 -6.21 8.61
N LEU A 243 9.91 -6.06 9.23
CA LEU A 243 8.97 -7.13 9.46
C LEU A 243 7.79 -6.99 8.48
N PRO A 244 7.51 -7.99 7.63
CA PRO A 244 6.33 -7.98 6.79
C PRO A 244 5.08 -8.25 7.62
N VAL A 245 4.05 -7.44 7.44
CA VAL A 245 2.72 -7.66 8.01
C VAL A 245 1.72 -7.71 6.86
N ALA A 246 0.97 -8.80 6.77
CA ALA A 246 -0.17 -8.89 5.87
C ALA A 246 -1.45 -8.62 6.69
N ALA A 247 -2.22 -7.60 6.31
CA ALA A 247 -3.55 -7.38 6.85
C ALA A 247 -4.58 -7.83 5.79
N ALA A 248 -5.43 -8.79 6.16
CA ALA A 248 -6.64 -9.08 5.41
C ALA A 248 -7.65 -7.97 5.72
N GLY A 249 -8.32 -7.43 4.70
CA GLY A 249 -9.49 -6.58 4.90
C GLY A 249 -10.68 -7.42 5.38
N ASP A 250 -11.45 -6.88 6.29
CA ASP A 250 -12.77 -7.38 6.68
C ASP A 250 -13.80 -7.13 5.57
#